data_d79fb9f7663ac38379b403ba56578662
#
_entry.id   d79fb9f7663ac38379b403ba56578662
#
_cell.length_a   1.000
_cell.length_b   1.000
_cell.length_c   1.000
_cell.angle_alpha   90.00
_cell.angle_beta   90.00
_cell.angle_gamma   90.00
#
_symmetry.space_group_name_H-M   'P 1'
#
loop_
_entity.id
_entity.type
_entity.pdbx_description
1 polymer ?
#
loop_
_entity_poly.entity_id
_entity_poly.type
_entity_poly.pdbx_seq_one_letter_code
_entity_poly.pdbx_strand_id
1 'polypeptide(L)'
;SDLISREVVENLTPEQCQAALKEAWTGAFPRVIVTSNKENSQGSAEIMKAYRESQTAKVQPYQADGRKDFSYKFGDPGKVTARTETTDLGVTQLTLSNGVRVNLKPTEFDKDSINITFAVDGGELSRPEKASGLELFANAVMNGGGLKDHSNDELSAIMAGKKVGVGFSMTDRFFLLSGNTNREDLETQLQLQTAYLMHPGYRQDGVTLLRRAIPMIYNKMDHEVQGAMKKQVPAILYRNNPRFTFPTQEQLTSYQIKD
;
A
#
# COMPACT_ATOMS: atom_id res chain seq x y z
N SER A 1 -25.47 8.88 18.09
CA SER A 1 -24.46 7.95 18.69
C SER A 1 -23.04 8.33 18.27
N ASP A 2 -22.81 8.71 17.00
CA ASP A 2 -21.46 8.99 16.47
C ASP A 2 -20.77 10.21 17.11
N LEU A 3 -21.53 11.26 17.45
CA LEU A 3 -20.99 12.44 18.14
C LEU A 3 -20.49 12.12 19.56
N ILE A 4 -21.25 11.31 20.32
CA ILE A 4 -20.86 10.88 21.67
C ILE A 4 -19.62 10.00 21.60
N SER A 5 -19.54 9.11 20.62
CA SER A 5 -18.38 8.24 20.43
C SER A 5 -17.12 9.02 20.08
N ARG A 6 -17.23 10.06 19.26
CA ARG A 6 -16.10 10.90 18.86
C ARG A 6 -15.54 11.70 20.04
N GLU A 7 -16.41 12.36 20.80
CA GLU A 7 -16.00 13.14 21.98
C GLU A 7 -15.34 12.24 23.04
N VAL A 8 -15.86 11.02 23.25
CA VAL A 8 -15.24 10.06 24.17
C VAL A 8 -13.85 9.64 23.67
N VAL A 9 -13.70 9.33 22.39
CA VAL A 9 -12.41 8.89 21.82
C VAL A 9 -11.37 10.00 21.87
N GLU A 10 -11.75 11.25 21.56
CA GLU A 10 -10.84 12.41 21.59
C GLU A 10 -10.31 12.72 22.99
N ASN A 11 -11.05 12.34 24.05
CA ASN A 11 -10.66 12.58 25.44
C ASN A 11 -10.03 11.36 26.14
N LEU A 12 -9.86 10.22 25.43
CA LEU A 12 -9.23 9.04 26.03
C LEU A 12 -7.74 9.26 26.25
N THR A 13 -7.27 8.89 27.44
CA THR A 13 -5.84 8.86 27.74
C THR A 13 -5.23 7.47 27.57
N PRO A 14 -3.91 7.36 27.32
CA PRO A 14 -3.22 6.08 27.27
C PRO A 14 -3.42 5.23 28.53
N GLU A 15 -3.47 5.86 29.71
CA GLU A 15 -3.68 5.20 30.99
C GLU A 15 -5.09 4.60 31.10
N GLN A 16 -6.12 5.30 30.60
CA GLN A 16 -7.49 4.79 30.55
C GLN A 16 -7.58 3.59 29.59
N CYS A 17 -6.96 3.68 28.44
CA CYS A 17 -6.89 2.57 27.47
C CYS A 17 -6.16 1.35 28.09
N GLN A 18 -5.05 1.58 28.78
CA GLN A 18 -4.29 0.52 29.43
C GLN A 18 -5.09 -0.13 30.58
N ALA A 19 -5.81 0.66 31.38
CA ALA A 19 -6.66 0.15 32.45
C ALA A 19 -7.79 -0.74 31.90
N ALA A 20 -8.50 -0.26 30.87
CA ALA A 20 -9.57 -1.02 30.21
C ALA A 20 -9.02 -2.31 29.56
N LEU A 21 -7.85 -2.27 28.93
CA LEU A 21 -7.20 -3.46 28.38
C LEU A 21 -6.86 -4.47 29.48
N LYS A 22 -6.30 -4.03 30.59
CA LYS A 22 -5.98 -4.90 31.73
C LYS A 22 -7.25 -5.54 32.30
N GLU A 23 -8.32 -4.79 32.45
CA GLU A 23 -9.60 -5.29 32.89
C GLU A 23 -10.19 -6.34 31.94
N ALA A 24 -10.18 -6.06 30.64
CA ALA A 24 -10.67 -6.99 29.64
C ALA A 24 -9.81 -8.27 29.52
N TRP A 25 -8.52 -8.20 29.89
CA TRP A 25 -7.57 -9.32 29.77
C TRP A 25 -7.46 -10.17 31.05
N THR A 26 -8.27 -9.94 32.05
CA THR A 26 -8.25 -10.66 33.36
C THR A 26 -8.97 -12.00 33.35
N GLY A 27 -9.01 -12.74 32.24
CA GLY A 27 -9.60 -14.08 32.20
C GLY A 27 -8.83 -15.11 33.06
N ALA A 28 -9.51 -15.78 33.97
CA ALA A 28 -8.91 -16.78 34.88
C ALA A 28 -8.43 -18.06 34.14
N PHE A 29 -8.94 -18.32 32.93
CA PHE A 29 -8.64 -19.55 32.17
C PHE A 29 -8.40 -19.20 30.69
N PRO A 30 -7.18 -18.78 30.32
CA PRO A 30 -6.86 -18.51 28.93
C PRO A 30 -6.94 -19.79 28.09
N ARG A 31 -7.59 -19.69 26.92
CA ARG A 31 -7.58 -20.74 25.92
C ARG A 31 -6.53 -20.38 24.88
N VAL A 32 -5.51 -21.23 24.73
CA VAL A 32 -4.46 -21.07 23.72
C VAL A 32 -4.75 -22.00 22.56
N ILE A 33 -4.91 -21.44 21.37
CA ILE A 33 -5.10 -22.17 20.11
C ILE A 33 -3.92 -21.85 19.22
N VAL A 34 -3.22 -22.88 18.76
CA VAL A 34 -2.11 -22.76 17.80
C VAL A 34 -2.47 -23.56 16.55
N THR A 35 -2.45 -22.92 15.40
CA THR A 35 -2.62 -23.54 14.10
C THR A 35 -1.29 -23.53 13.36
N SER A 36 -0.89 -24.67 12.79
CA SER A 36 0.36 -24.82 12.05
C SER A 36 0.18 -25.80 10.90
N ASN A 37 0.92 -25.58 9.82
CA ASN A 37 1.04 -26.53 8.71
C ASN A 37 2.14 -27.58 8.95
N LYS A 38 2.78 -27.55 10.12
CA LYS A 38 3.77 -28.54 10.56
C LYS A 38 3.25 -29.24 11.80
N GLU A 39 3.42 -30.53 11.86
CA GLU A 39 3.12 -31.30 13.05
C GLU A 39 4.07 -30.88 14.18
N ASN A 40 3.52 -30.58 15.34
CA ASN A 40 4.30 -30.34 16.56
C ASN A 40 4.39 -31.66 17.34
N SER A 41 5.52 -32.32 17.27
CA SER A 41 5.78 -33.59 17.95
C SER A 41 5.72 -33.54 19.48
N GLN A 42 5.92 -32.34 20.06
CA GLN A 42 5.85 -32.13 21.51
C GLN A 42 4.47 -31.66 22.00
N GLY A 43 3.55 -31.37 21.09
CA GLY A 43 2.14 -31.14 21.36
C GLY A 43 1.83 -29.98 22.30
N SER A 44 0.77 -30.15 23.08
CA SER A 44 0.24 -29.09 23.96
C SER A 44 1.17 -28.69 25.11
N ALA A 45 2.07 -29.59 25.51
CA ALA A 45 2.98 -29.32 26.64
C ALA A 45 3.99 -28.20 26.33
N GLU A 46 4.57 -28.20 25.12
CA GLU A 46 5.49 -27.16 24.66
C GLU A 46 4.79 -25.80 24.48
N ILE A 47 3.58 -25.81 23.92
CA ILE A 47 2.77 -24.60 23.76
C ILE A 47 2.45 -23.98 25.12
N MET A 48 2.04 -24.79 26.09
CA MET A 48 1.74 -24.33 27.45
C MET A 48 2.98 -23.85 28.20
N LYS A 49 4.14 -24.46 27.95
CA LYS A 49 5.41 -24.02 28.50
C LYS A 49 5.76 -22.62 27.95
N ALA A 50 5.76 -22.46 26.62
CA ALA A 50 6.03 -21.17 25.97
C ALA A 50 5.05 -20.08 26.44
N TYR A 51 3.76 -20.41 26.59
CA TYR A 51 2.77 -19.49 27.12
C TYR A 51 3.11 -19.05 28.55
N ARG A 52 3.45 -19.97 29.46
CA ARG A 52 3.83 -19.61 30.84
C ARG A 52 5.10 -18.77 30.90
N GLU A 53 6.09 -19.09 30.09
CA GLU A 53 7.33 -18.31 29.98
C GLU A 53 7.06 -16.89 29.48
N SER A 54 6.15 -16.74 28.51
CA SER A 54 5.75 -15.42 28.01
C SER A 54 5.09 -14.54 29.07
N GLN A 55 4.35 -15.12 30.02
CA GLN A 55 3.69 -14.37 31.11
C GLN A 55 4.69 -13.77 32.12
N THR A 56 5.88 -14.35 32.21
CA THR A 56 6.94 -13.90 33.15
C THR A 56 8.04 -13.11 32.44
N ALA A 57 8.03 -13.06 31.12
CA ALA A 57 8.99 -12.33 30.32
C ALA A 57 8.94 -10.82 30.61
N LYS A 58 10.08 -10.20 30.90
CA LYS A 58 10.18 -8.75 31.00
C LYS A 58 10.06 -8.15 29.59
N VAL A 59 8.94 -7.52 29.33
CA VAL A 59 8.74 -6.77 28.08
C VAL A 59 9.39 -5.40 28.24
N GLN A 60 10.33 -5.08 27.35
CA GLN A 60 10.86 -3.73 27.23
C GLN A 60 9.81 -2.85 26.52
N PRO A 61 9.55 -1.63 27.00
CA PRO A 61 8.70 -0.70 26.28
C PRO A 61 9.23 -0.51 24.85
N TYR A 62 8.31 -0.50 23.90
CA TYR A 62 8.70 -0.15 22.52
C TYR A 62 9.31 1.25 22.52
N GLN A 63 10.59 1.32 22.23
CA GLN A 63 11.26 2.59 21.95
C GLN A 63 10.99 2.89 20.49
N ALA A 64 10.12 3.84 20.20
CA ALA A 64 10.00 4.39 18.86
C ALA A 64 11.37 5.04 18.57
N ASP A 65 12.15 4.46 17.69
CA ASP A 65 13.29 5.16 17.09
C ASP A 65 12.76 6.50 16.61
N GLY A 66 13.49 7.59 16.98
CA GLY A 66 13.00 8.95 16.87
C GLY A 66 12.30 9.17 15.52
N ARG A 67 11.02 9.55 15.57
CA ARG A 67 10.22 9.76 14.35
C ARG A 67 10.96 10.75 13.47
N LYS A 68 11.37 10.29 12.30
CA LYS A 68 11.86 11.20 11.26
C LYS A 68 10.69 12.01 10.76
N ASP A 69 10.83 13.32 10.73
CA ASP A 69 9.80 14.18 10.16
C ASP A 69 9.65 13.92 8.66
N PHE A 70 8.40 13.95 8.19
CA PHE A 70 8.13 13.89 6.75
C PHE A 70 8.59 15.20 6.11
N SER A 71 9.84 15.23 5.66
CA SER A 71 10.45 16.41 5.06
C SER A 71 11.14 16.06 3.75
N TYR A 72 10.43 16.30 2.63
CA TYR A 72 10.96 16.14 1.27
C TYR A 72 11.01 17.49 0.58
N LYS A 73 12.03 17.71 -0.24
CA LYS A 73 12.16 18.91 -1.07
C LYS A 73 11.67 18.58 -2.48
N PHE A 74 10.68 19.32 -2.94
CA PHE A 74 10.02 19.09 -4.24
C PHE A 74 10.44 20.08 -5.34
N GLY A 75 11.39 20.96 -5.06
CA GLY A 75 11.81 22.03 -5.97
C GLY A 75 10.85 23.21 -5.97
N ASP A 76 11.01 24.09 -6.95
CA ASP A 76 10.19 25.28 -7.07
C ASP A 76 8.78 24.94 -7.58
N PRO A 77 7.73 25.60 -7.06
CA PRO A 77 6.37 25.35 -7.51
C PRO A 77 6.16 25.80 -8.97
N GLY A 78 5.49 24.97 -9.74
CA GLY A 78 5.09 25.29 -11.11
C GLY A 78 4.05 26.41 -11.13
N LYS A 79 4.13 27.31 -12.14
CA LYS A 79 3.14 28.36 -12.37
C LYS A 79 2.14 27.91 -13.42
N VAL A 80 0.86 28.28 -13.26
CA VAL A 80 -0.15 28.03 -14.30
C VAL A 80 0.14 28.90 -15.51
N THR A 81 0.36 28.28 -16.67
CA THR A 81 0.66 28.96 -17.94
C THR A 81 -0.55 28.96 -18.89
N ALA A 82 -1.46 27.99 -18.73
CA ALA A 82 -2.69 27.92 -19.51
C ALA A 82 -3.83 27.34 -18.68
N ARG A 83 -5.06 27.81 -18.94
CA ARG A 83 -6.30 27.28 -18.37
C ARG A 83 -7.33 27.16 -19.48
N THR A 84 -8.00 26.01 -19.56
CA THR A 84 -9.08 25.72 -20.52
C THR A 84 -10.22 25.07 -19.76
N GLU A 85 -11.45 25.39 -20.14
CA GLU A 85 -12.67 24.79 -19.56
C GLU A 85 -13.41 24.00 -20.64
N THR A 86 -13.69 22.74 -20.35
CA THR A 86 -14.53 21.86 -21.16
C THR A 86 -15.90 21.78 -20.49
N THR A 87 -16.79 22.69 -20.90
CA THR A 87 -18.05 22.99 -20.19
C THR A 87 -19.00 21.81 -20.17
N ASP A 88 -19.12 21.07 -21.27
CA ASP A 88 -19.98 19.88 -21.41
C ASP A 88 -19.56 18.71 -20.50
N LEU A 89 -18.28 18.65 -20.13
CA LEU A 89 -17.75 17.66 -19.21
C LEU A 89 -17.57 18.18 -17.78
N GLY A 90 -17.71 19.49 -17.55
CA GLY A 90 -17.44 20.13 -16.27
C GLY A 90 -15.96 19.97 -15.82
N VAL A 91 -15.02 19.98 -16.79
CA VAL A 91 -13.59 19.79 -16.53
C VAL A 91 -12.82 21.08 -16.74
N THR A 92 -12.03 21.48 -15.76
CA THR A 92 -11.01 22.53 -15.90
C THR A 92 -9.65 21.89 -16.12
N GLN A 93 -8.98 22.26 -17.21
CA GLN A 93 -7.61 21.82 -17.53
C GLN A 93 -6.63 22.95 -17.28
N LEU A 94 -5.56 22.66 -16.55
CA LEU A 94 -4.46 23.57 -16.31
C LEU A 94 -3.18 22.99 -16.90
N THR A 95 -2.33 23.87 -17.45
CA THR A 95 -0.95 23.53 -17.81
C THR A 95 -0.02 24.31 -16.90
N LEU A 96 0.94 23.64 -16.30
CA LEU A 96 1.95 24.25 -15.44
C LEU A 96 3.24 24.53 -16.25
N SER A 97 4.04 25.48 -15.77
CA SER A 97 5.30 25.90 -16.41
C SER A 97 6.33 24.76 -16.59
N ASN A 98 6.23 23.71 -15.79
CA ASN A 98 7.06 22.49 -15.89
C ASN A 98 6.47 21.41 -16.83
N GLY A 99 5.40 21.73 -17.58
CA GLY A 99 4.75 20.83 -18.52
C GLY A 99 3.71 19.89 -17.91
N VAL A 100 3.51 19.88 -16.60
CA VAL A 100 2.47 19.08 -15.94
C VAL A 100 1.09 19.59 -16.36
N ARG A 101 0.21 18.66 -16.73
CA ARG A 101 -1.20 18.93 -17.04
C ARG A 101 -2.06 18.46 -15.88
N VAL A 102 -2.95 19.32 -15.41
CA VAL A 102 -3.87 19.03 -14.30
C VAL A 102 -5.30 19.10 -14.82
N ASN A 103 -6.06 18.02 -14.63
CA ASN A 103 -7.49 17.99 -14.94
C ASN A 103 -8.26 18.00 -13.63
N LEU A 104 -9.11 19.00 -13.45
CA LEU A 104 -9.96 19.17 -12.27
C LEU A 104 -11.41 18.94 -12.66
N LYS A 105 -12.07 18.00 -11.99
CA LYS A 105 -13.50 17.73 -12.17
C LYS A 105 -14.20 17.74 -10.82
N PRO A 106 -14.88 18.83 -10.45
CA PRO A 106 -15.75 18.86 -9.28
C PRO A 106 -16.93 17.88 -9.47
N THR A 107 -17.25 17.12 -8.44
CA THR A 107 -18.40 16.20 -8.40
C THR A 107 -19.08 16.26 -7.04
N GLU A 108 -20.34 15.84 -6.99
CA GLU A 108 -21.11 15.76 -5.74
C GLU A 108 -21.42 14.31 -5.34
N PHE A 109 -20.72 13.34 -5.95
CA PHE A 109 -20.99 11.92 -5.71
C PHE A 109 -20.60 11.47 -4.30
N ASP A 110 -19.55 12.06 -3.77
CA ASP A 110 -19.03 11.72 -2.43
C ASP A 110 -18.61 13.01 -1.72
N LYS A 111 -19.18 13.24 -0.54
CA LYS A 111 -18.88 14.43 0.25
C LYS A 111 -17.53 14.26 0.92
N ASP A 112 -16.74 15.34 0.92
CA ASP A 112 -15.42 15.39 1.56
C ASP A 112 -14.48 14.27 1.10
N SER A 113 -14.51 13.98 -0.21
CA SER A 113 -13.64 12.99 -0.84
C SER A 113 -13.01 13.58 -2.09
N ILE A 114 -11.68 13.49 -2.16
CA ILE A 114 -10.88 13.96 -3.30
C ILE A 114 -10.03 12.80 -3.80
N ASN A 115 -10.29 12.37 -5.02
CA ASN A 115 -9.50 11.34 -5.68
C ASN A 115 -8.43 12.00 -6.54
N ILE A 116 -7.18 11.60 -6.38
CA ILE A 116 -6.03 12.18 -7.08
C ILE A 116 -5.29 11.05 -7.77
N THR A 117 -5.00 11.23 -9.05
CA THR A 117 -4.18 10.29 -9.82
C THR A 117 -3.10 11.04 -10.58
N PHE A 118 -1.85 10.69 -10.31
CA PHE A 118 -0.72 11.10 -11.14
C PHE A 118 -0.52 10.03 -12.21
N ALA A 119 -0.56 10.44 -13.47
CA ALA A 119 -0.33 9.56 -14.61
C ALA A 119 0.98 9.97 -15.30
N VAL A 120 1.88 9.02 -15.44
CA VAL A 120 3.16 9.18 -16.15
C VAL A 120 3.16 8.25 -17.35
N ASP A 121 3.52 8.78 -18.52
CA ASP A 121 3.58 8.00 -19.74
C ASP A 121 4.53 6.80 -19.62
N GLY A 122 4.12 5.67 -20.19
CA GLY A 122 4.85 4.41 -20.11
C GLY A 122 3.91 3.21 -20.07
N GLY A 123 3.81 2.58 -18.91
CA GLY A 123 2.92 1.45 -18.69
C GLY A 123 3.41 0.14 -19.34
N GLU A 124 2.52 -0.84 -19.50
CA GLU A 124 2.86 -2.18 -19.96
C GLU A 124 3.44 -2.22 -21.39
N LEU A 125 3.00 -1.31 -22.26
CA LEU A 125 3.49 -1.25 -23.63
C LEU A 125 4.95 -0.77 -23.73
N SER A 126 5.45 -0.03 -22.74
CA SER A 126 6.86 0.39 -22.69
C SER A 126 7.79 -0.69 -22.13
N ARG A 127 7.23 -1.73 -21.51
CA ARG A 127 7.96 -2.84 -20.93
C ARG A 127 8.62 -3.70 -22.02
N PRO A 128 9.82 -4.27 -21.77
CA PRO A 128 10.41 -5.27 -22.66
C PRO A 128 9.45 -6.46 -22.86
N GLU A 129 9.33 -6.95 -24.08
CA GLU A 129 8.35 -7.98 -24.43
C GLU A 129 8.47 -9.24 -23.58
N LYS A 130 9.70 -9.64 -23.26
CA LYS A 130 9.99 -10.86 -22.49
C LYS A 130 9.91 -10.69 -20.97
N ALA A 131 9.58 -9.50 -20.47
CA ALA A 131 9.54 -9.21 -19.04
C ALA A 131 8.12 -9.45 -18.46
N SER A 132 7.55 -10.65 -18.68
CA SER A 132 6.24 -11.02 -18.13
C SER A 132 6.25 -10.98 -16.61
N GLY A 133 5.26 -10.30 -16.01
CA GLY A 133 5.11 -10.15 -14.55
C GLY A 133 5.96 -9.04 -13.92
N LEU A 134 6.69 -8.27 -14.73
CA LEU A 134 7.44 -7.13 -14.20
C LEU A 134 6.51 -6.11 -13.53
N GLU A 135 5.27 -5.97 -14.00
CA GLU A 135 4.24 -5.12 -13.38
C GLU A 135 3.87 -5.58 -11.97
N LEU A 136 3.77 -6.88 -11.74
CA LEU A 136 3.50 -7.42 -10.40
C LEU A 136 4.67 -7.17 -9.45
N PHE A 137 5.89 -7.32 -9.98
CA PHE A 137 7.10 -7.03 -9.21
C PHE A 137 7.22 -5.52 -8.91
N ALA A 138 7.06 -4.66 -9.91
CA ALA A 138 7.11 -3.20 -9.74
C ALA A 138 6.05 -2.71 -8.76
N ASN A 139 4.83 -3.25 -8.85
CA ASN A 139 3.75 -2.95 -7.92
C ASN A 139 4.12 -3.31 -6.47
N ALA A 140 4.68 -4.50 -6.25
CA ALA A 140 5.11 -4.92 -4.92
C ALA A 140 6.26 -4.07 -4.38
N VAL A 141 7.23 -3.70 -5.22
CA VAL A 141 8.37 -2.85 -4.83
C VAL A 141 7.91 -1.43 -4.51
N MET A 142 7.05 -0.84 -5.34
CA MET A 142 6.55 0.52 -5.12
C MET A 142 5.65 0.62 -3.89
N ASN A 143 4.67 -0.28 -3.76
CA ASN A 143 3.73 -0.24 -2.64
C ASN A 143 4.35 -0.76 -1.33
N GLY A 144 5.32 -1.68 -1.39
CA GLY A 144 5.99 -2.25 -0.21
C GLY A 144 7.29 -1.54 0.18
N GLY A 145 7.88 -0.76 -0.73
CA GLY A 145 9.20 -0.17 -0.53
C GLY A 145 9.21 1.15 0.25
N GLY A 146 8.06 1.79 0.44
CA GLY A 146 7.99 3.11 1.07
C GLY A 146 8.73 4.19 0.29
N LEU A 147 9.31 5.16 1.00
CA LEU A 147 10.07 6.27 0.44
C LEU A 147 11.56 6.13 0.77
N LYS A 148 12.42 6.89 0.09
CA LYS A 148 13.88 6.85 0.27
C LYS A 148 14.30 6.88 1.74
N ASP A 149 13.75 7.81 2.51
CA ASP A 149 14.14 8.04 3.90
C ASP A 149 13.17 7.44 4.93
N HIS A 150 12.04 6.87 4.47
CA HIS A 150 10.99 6.32 5.33
C HIS A 150 10.52 4.95 4.83
N SER A 151 10.51 3.97 5.71
CA SER A 151 9.83 2.69 5.49
C SER A 151 8.31 2.86 5.48
N ASN A 152 7.57 1.83 5.06
CA ASN A 152 6.10 1.85 5.13
C ASN A 152 5.58 1.96 6.57
N ASP A 153 6.26 1.33 7.53
CA ASP A 153 5.88 1.40 8.93
C ASP A 153 6.08 2.81 9.50
N GLU A 154 7.21 3.46 9.16
CA GLU A 154 7.48 4.85 9.52
C GLU A 154 6.45 5.79 8.89
N LEU A 155 6.12 5.61 7.61
CA LEU A 155 5.09 6.40 6.92
C LEU A 155 3.71 6.20 7.56
N SER A 156 3.34 4.97 7.90
CA SER A 156 2.08 4.68 8.56
C SER A 156 1.97 5.37 9.93
N ALA A 157 3.09 5.42 10.68
CA ALA A 157 3.13 6.12 11.95
C ALA A 157 3.07 7.65 11.82
N ILE A 158 3.75 8.21 10.80
CA ILE A 158 3.76 9.67 10.52
C ILE A 158 2.39 10.13 10.02
N MET A 159 1.75 9.32 9.18
CA MET A 159 0.45 9.63 8.57
C MET A 159 -0.75 9.21 9.44
N ALA A 160 -0.51 8.67 10.63
CA ALA A 160 -1.59 8.27 11.53
C ALA A 160 -2.55 9.43 11.83
N GLY A 161 -3.85 9.19 11.71
CA GLY A 161 -4.90 10.20 11.89
C GLY A 161 -5.19 11.06 10.65
N LYS A 162 -4.44 10.91 9.56
CA LYS A 162 -4.68 11.61 8.28
C LYS A 162 -5.34 10.68 7.27
N LYS A 163 -6.21 11.25 6.43
CA LYS A 163 -6.82 10.55 5.29
C LYS A 163 -5.92 10.69 4.07
N VAL A 164 -4.82 9.94 4.04
CA VAL A 164 -3.84 9.95 2.95
C VAL A 164 -3.36 8.55 2.62
N GLY A 165 -2.96 8.34 1.38
CA GLY A 165 -2.41 7.07 0.94
C GLY A 165 -2.01 7.12 -0.53
N VAL A 166 -1.09 6.26 -0.93
CA VAL A 166 -0.64 6.14 -2.31
C VAL A 166 -0.62 4.68 -2.72
N GLY A 167 -1.32 4.37 -3.81
CA GLY A 167 -1.25 3.10 -4.49
C GLY A 167 -0.59 3.27 -5.84
N PHE A 168 0.41 2.44 -6.14
CA PHE A 168 0.99 2.34 -7.47
C PHE A 168 0.25 1.28 -8.28
N SER A 169 -0.04 1.58 -9.53
CA SER A 169 -0.56 0.64 -10.51
C SER A 169 -0.06 0.97 -11.91
N MET A 170 -0.27 0.05 -12.84
CA MET A 170 0.13 0.20 -14.24
C MET A 170 -1.05 -0.14 -15.14
N THR A 171 -1.22 0.65 -16.19
CA THR A 171 -2.11 0.37 -17.32
C THR A 171 -1.27 0.12 -18.56
N ASP A 172 -1.90 -0.16 -19.69
CA ASP A 172 -1.19 -0.34 -20.97
C ASP A 172 -0.23 0.82 -21.28
N ARG A 173 -0.63 2.06 -20.96
CA ARG A 173 0.07 3.28 -21.39
C ARG A 173 0.61 4.16 -20.27
N PHE A 174 0.20 3.94 -19.01
CA PHE A 174 0.53 4.82 -17.90
C PHE A 174 0.97 4.06 -16.67
N PHE A 175 1.95 4.63 -15.98
CA PHE A 175 2.19 4.39 -14.57
C PHE A 175 1.29 5.32 -13.76
N LEU A 176 0.57 4.79 -12.80
CA LEU A 176 -0.39 5.55 -12.00
C LEU A 176 0.01 5.53 -10.54
N LEU A 177 0.01 6.72 -9.92
CA LEU A 177 0.04 6.89 -8.48
C LEU A 177 -1.31 7.47 -8.07
N SER A 178 -2.13 6.68 -7.39
CA SER A 178 -3.49 7.06 -7.02
C SER A 178 -3.65 7.16 -5.50
N GLY A 179 -4.43 8.12 -5.06
CA GLY A 179 -4.77 8.31 -3.65
C GLY A 179 -6.14 8.93 -3.47
N ASN A 180 -6.69 8.78 -2.27
CA ASN A 180 -7.93 9.41 -1.85
C ASN A 180 -7.68 10.20 -0.57
N THR A 181 -8.25 11.39 -0.49
CA THR A 181 -8.08 12.29 0.65
C THR A 181 -9.33 13.12 0.90
N ASN A 182 -9.27 14.02 1.84
CA ASN A 182 -10.26 15.05 2.12
C ASN A 182 -9.63 16.44 1.89
N ARG A 183 -10.39 17.50 2.16
CA ARG A 183 -9.90 18.88 2.00
C ARG A 183 -8.79 19.24 2.99
N GLU A 184 -8.87 18.74 4.21
CA GLU A 184 -7.93 19.03 5.30
C GLU A 184 -6.54 18.45 5.00
N ASP A 185 -6.51 17.21 4.49
CA ASP A 185 -5.28 16.47 4.24
C ASP A 185 -4.76 16.60 2.79
N LEU A 186 -5.39 17.43 1.95
CA LEU A 186 -5.08 17.53 0.52
C LEU A 186 -3.61 17.86 0.26
N GLU A 187 -3.04 18.78 0.98
CA GLU A 187 -1.63 19.16 0.83
C GLU A 187 -0.71 17.99 1.18
N THR A 188 -0.97 17.33 2.31
CA THR A 188 -0.21 16.14 2.73
C THR A 188 -0.31 15.01 1.69
N GLN A 189 -1.49 14.80 1.10
CA GLN A 189 -1.70 13.82 0.05
C GLN A 189 -0.87 14.13 -1.20
N LEU A 190 -0.87 15.37 -1.66
CA LEU A 190 -0.09 15.80 -2.81
C LEU A 190 1.42 15.67 -2.55
N GLN A 191 1.88 16.05 -1.36
CA GLN A 191 3.28 15.88 -0.95
C GLN A 191 3.67 14.41 -0.92
N LEU A 192 2.81 13.53 -0.39
CA LEU A 192 3.06 12.10 -0.33
C LEU A 192 3.16 11.46 -1.74
N GLN A 193 2.22 11.77 -2.64
CA GLN A 193 2.26 11.29 -4.02
C GLN A 193 3.49 11.80 -4.77
N THR A 194 3.85 13.08 -4.58
CA THR A 194 5.05 13.68 -5.17
C THR A 194 6.33 13.01 -4.62
N ALA A 195 6.37 12.70 -3.32
CA ALA A 195 7.48 11.98 -2.73
C ALA A 195 7.63 10.55 -3.31
N TYR A 196 6.52 9.85 -3.55
CA TYR A 196 6.57 8.55 -4.23
C TYR A 196 7.04 8.65 -5.68
N LEU A 197 6.74 9.75 -6.37
CA LEU A 197 7.22 9.98 -7.73
C LEU A 197 8.72 10.31 -7.78
N MET A 198 9.21 11.14 -6.85
CA MET A 198 10.56 11.70 -6.90
C MET A 198 11.57 10.93 -6.02
N HIS A 199 11.10 10.31 -4.95
CA HIS A 199 11.93 9.68 -3.91
C HIS A 199 11.41 8.30 -3.49
N PRO A 200 11.10 7.38 -4.45
CA PRO A 200 10.67 6.03 -4.09
C PRO A 200 11.76 5.29 -3.30
N GLY A 201 11.34 4.44 -2.37
CA GLY A 201 12.27 3.76 -1.46
C GLY A 201 13.02 2.60 -2.09
N TYR A 202 12.39 1.89 -3.03
CA TYR A 202 12.97 0.68 -3.67
C TYR A 202 13.58 -0.30 -2.65
N ARG A 203 12.88 -0.52 -1.51
CA ARG A 203 13.37 -1.38 -0.44
C ARG A 203 13.14 -2.85 -0.73
N GLN A 204 14.03 -3.67 -0.20
CA GLN A 204 13.93 -5.13 -0.29
C GLN A 204 12.68 -5.71 0.40
N ASP A 205 12.03 -4.93 1.26
CA ASP A 205 10.83 -5.34 1.99
C ASP A 205 9.67 -5.71 1.05
N GLY A 206 9.43 -4.89 0.03
CA GLY A 206 8.43 -5.19 -1.01
C GLY A 206 8.72 -6.49 -1.76
N VAL A 207 9.99 -6.73 -2.13
CA VAL A 207 10.42 -7.96 -2.78
C VAL A 207 10.23 -9.18 -1.86
N THR A 208 10.57 -9.02 -0.59
CA THR A 208 10.43 -10.10 0.41
C THR A 208 8.97 -10.47 0.62
N LEU A 209 8.08 -9.47 0.72
CA LEU A 209 6.64 -9.70 0.82
C LEU A 209 6.08 -10.40 -0.42
N LEU A 210 6.46 -9.94 -1.62
CA LEU A 210 6.06 -10.60 -2.86
C LEU A 210 6.52 -12.06 -2.90
N ARG A 211 7.79 -12.34 -2.62
CA ARG A 211 8.33 -13.70 -2.64
C ARG A 211 7.61 -14.64 -1.66
N ARG A 212 7.20 -14.14 -0.50
CA ARG A 212 6.38 -14.91 0.45
C ARG A 212 4.97 -15.15 -0.07
N ALA A 213 4.40 -14.22 -0.84
CA ALA A 213 3.06 -14.32 -1.40
C ALA A 213 2.99 -15.21 -2.66
N ILE A 214 4.09 -15.37 -3.40
CA ILE A 214 4.14 -16.15 -4.66
C ILE A 214 3.47 -17.54 -4.54
N PRO A 215 3.79 -18.40 -3.56
CA PRO A 215 3.16 -19.73 -3.47
C PRO A 215 1.63 -19.64 -3.33
N MET A 216 1.12 -18.68 -2.56
CA MET A 216 -0.31 -18.48 -2.39
C MET A 216 -0.97 -17.95 -3.68
N ILE A 217 -0.31 -17.01 -4.38
CA ILE A 217 -0.80 -16.47 -5.66
C ILE A 217 -0.97 -17.61 -6.66
N TYR A 218 0.04 -18.46 -6.84
CA TYR A 218 -0.02 -19.57 -7.80
C TYR A 218 -1.02 -20.64 -7.38
N ASN A 219 -1.11 -20.96 -6.08
CA ASN A 219 -2.14 -21.85 -5.60
C ASN A 219 -3.55 -21.35 -5.97
N LYS A 220 -3.85 -20.07 -5.77
CA LYS A 220 -5.13 -19.48 -6.20
C LYS A 220 -5.32 -19.52 -7.71
N MET A 221 -4.28 -19.25 -8.49
CA MET A 221 -4.34 -19.29 -9.96
C MET A 221 -4.64 -20.71 -10.48
N ASP A 222 -4.19 -21.73 -9.80
CA ASP A 222 -4.32 -23.11 -10.24
C ASP A 222 -5.58 -23.82 -9.70
N HIS A 223 -6.16 -23.35 -8.59
CA HIS A 223 -7.27 -24.04 -7.90
C HIS A 223 -8.58 -23.22 -7.81
N GLU A 224 -8.55 -21.93 -8.11
CA GLU A 224 -9.75 -21.10 -8.11
C GLU A 224 -10.19 -20.76 -9.54
N VAL A 225 -11.50 -20.76 -9.82
CA VAL A 225 -12.04 -20.47 -11.15
C VAL A 225 -11.57 -19.09 -11.67
N GLN A 226 -11.63 -18.07 -10.83
CA GLN A 226 -11.18 -16.73 -11.21
C GLN A 226 -9.67 -16.67 -11.45
N GLY A 227 -8.89 -17.45 -10.72
CA GLY A 227 -7.46 -17.59 -10.92
C GLY A 227 -7.14 -18.22 -12.26
N ALA A 228 -7.76 -19.36 -12.56
CA ALA A 228 -7.63 -20.04 -13.86
C ALA A 228 -8.03 -19.11 -15.03
N MET A 229 -9.11 -18.35 -14.90
CA MET A 229 -9.52 -17.37 -15.91
C MET A 229 -8.47 -16.27 -16.11
N LYS A 230 -7.94 -15.69 -15.04
CA LYS A 230 -6.87 -14.67 -15.14
C LYS A 230 -5.60 -15.19 -15.81
N LYS A 231 -5.30 -16.47 -15.66
CA LYS A 231 -4.12 -17.10 -16.27
C LYS A 231 -4.36 -17.48 -17.73
N GLN A 232 -5.51 -18.09 -18.04
CA GLN A 232 -5.76 -18.71 -19.33
C GLN A 232 -6.40 -17.77 -20.36
N VAL A 233 -7.34 -16.92 -19.94
CA VAL A 233 -8.06 -16.05 -20.88
C VAL A 233 -7.13 -15.09 -21.60
N PRO A 234 -6.21 -14.35 -20.94
CA PRO A 234 -5.26 -13.51 -21.65
C PRO A 234 -4.34 -14.31 -22.58
N ALA A 235 -3.90 -15.48 -22.18
CA ALA A 235 -3.07 -16.36 -23.01
C ALA A 235 -3.76 -16.71 -24.34
N ILE A 236 -5.05 -17.02 -24.29
CA ILE A 236 -5.86 -17.34 -25.48
C ILE A 236 -6.10 -16.09 -26.32
N LEU A 237 -6.58 -14.99 -25.71
CA LEU A 237 -6.94 -13.76 -26.42
C LEU A 237 -5.73 -13.12 -27.11
N TYR A 238 -4.60 -13.11 -26.45
CA TYR A 238 -3.36 -12.48 -26.95
C TYR A 238 -2.37 -13.48 -27.55
N ARG A 239 -2.81 -14.72 -27.88
CA ARG A 239 -1.99 -15.76 -28.54
C ARG A 239 -0.65 -16.01 -27.85
N ASN A 240 -0.68 -16.12 -26.52
CA ASN A 240 0.50 -16.29 -25.66
C ASN A 240 1.54 -15.16 -25.79
N ASN A 241 1.12 -13.94 -26.13
CA ASN A 241 2.03 -12.81 -26.11
C ASN A 241 2.55 -12.60 -24.67
N PRO A 242 3.89 -12.60 -24.43
CA PRO A 242 4.46 -12.52 -23.09
C PRO A 242 4.07 -11.25 -22.30
N ARG A 243 3.66 -10.17 -22.99
CA ARG A 243 3.19 -8.96 -22.33
C ARG A 243 1.87 -9.12 -21.59
N PHE A 244 1.02 -10.01 -22.07
CA PHE A 244 -0.36 -10.16 -21.56
C PHE A 244 -0.61 -11.53 -20.91
N THR A 245 0.41 -12.39 -20.88
CA THR A 245 0.31 -13.69 -20.19
C THR A 245 0.78 -13.57 -18.74
N PHE A 246 0.12 -14.32 -17.88
CA PHE A 246 0.54 -14.41 -16.48
C PHE A 246 1.96 -15.03 -16.41
N PRO A 247 2.91 -14.46 -15.63
CA PRO A 247 4.29 -14.95 -15.58
C PRO A 247 4.38 -16.36 -15.01
N THR A 248 5.49 -17.04 -15.24
CA THR A 248 5.81 -18.26 -14.47
C THR A 248 6.30 -17.89 -13.08
N GLN A 249 6.22 -18.83 -12.13
CA GLN A 249 6.72 -18.62 -10.77
C GLN A 249 8.22 -18.29 -10.77
N GLU A 250 9.00 -18.94 -11.64
CA GLU A 250 10.44 -18.67 -11.79
C GLU A 250 10.70 -17.27 -12.31
N GLN A 251 9.96 -16.83 -13.33
CA GLN A 251 10.09 -15.47 -13.86
C GLN A 251 9.84 -14.44 -12.75
N LEU A 252 8.72 -14.56 -12.03
CA LEU A 252 8.37 -13.60 -10.99
C LEU A 252 9.37 -13.61 -9.82
N THR A 253 9.93 -14.78 -9.49
CA THR A 253 10.94 -14.91 -8.42
C THR A 253 12.30 -14.36 -8.83
N SER A 254 12.63 -14.37 -10.13
CA SER A 254 13.93 -13.95 -10.65
C SER A 254 14.16 -12.44 -10.63
N TYR A 255 13.09 -11.63 -10.63
CA TYR A 255 13.20 -10.18 -10.66
C TYR A 255 13.91 -9.60 -9.44
N GLN A 256 14.68 -8.54 -9.68
CA GLN A 256 15.42 -7.78 -8.68
C GLN A 256 15.14 -6.28 -8.86
N ILE A 257 15.39 -5.50 -7.83
CA ILE A 257 15.12 -4.03 -7.83
C ILE A 257 15.88 -3.29 -8.95
N LYS A 258 16.99 -3.84 -9.41
CA LYS A 258 17.78 -3.25 -10.52
C LYS A 258 17.16 -3.47 -11.91
N ASP A 259 16.20 -4.38 -12.05
CA ASP A 259 15.55 -4.72 -13.32
C ASP A 259 14.40 -3.74 -13.61
#